data_1da8aa8f27720b5ca17b6ab86719f51b
#
_entry.id   1da8aa8f27720b5ca17b6ab86719f51b
#
_cell.length_a   1.000
_cell.length_b   1.000
_cell.length_c   1.000
_cell.angle_alpha   90.00
_cell.angle_beta   90.00
_cell.angle_gamma   90.00
#
_symmetry.space_group_name_H-M   'P 1'
#
loop_
_entity.id
_entity.type
_entity.pdbx_description
1 polymer ?
#
loop_
_entity_poly.entity_id
_entity_poly.type
_entity_poly.pdbx_seq_one_letter_code
_entity_poly.pdbx_strand_id
1 'polypeptide(L)'
;IVNSGADESKNILEEVRSVLNLEKESEYKGMTAGPNVSESEAIIIVEGRNDVRNLLKYDIKNAIATMGSGIKPELAELAKSKKTVTAFLDGDRGGKLLLMEISGSLGNNLTHVAFAPTSREVEHLEMKVVTKALSQKETAGKVVARIQKEIKIDDDRSVGRGQEALETPEEVKAWAGMLDGLKRNQAVIVHADGTGSDPIGARSLENALNSSENAQGLVFAGKV
;
A
#
# COMPACT_ATOMS: atom_id res chain seq x y z
N ILE A 1 -34.17 -25.85 15.80
CA ILE A 1 -33.23 -25.30 16.78
C ILE A 1 -32.10 -26.33 17.01
N VAL A 2 -31.17 -26.52 16.04
CA VAL A 2 -30.04 -27.47 16.22
C VAL A 2 -28.76 -27.00 15.54
N ASN A 3 -28.66 -25.73 15.14
CA ASN A 3 -27.45 -25.26 14.38
C ASN A 3 -26.47 -24.40 15.19
N SER A 4 -26.79 -23.96 16.40
CA SER A 4 -25.92 -23.04 17.15
C SER A 4 -24.66 -23.74 17.71
N GLY A 5 -24.78 -24.98 18.16
CA GLY A 5 -23.66 -25.73 18.77
C GLY A 5 -22.55 -26.15 17.80
N ALA A 6 -22.89 -26.39 16.52
CA ALA A 6 -21.89 -26.73 15.49
C ALA A 6 -21.10 -25.50 15.04
N ASP A 7 -21.75 -24.34 15.00
CA ASP A 7 -21.10 -23.08 14.65
C ASP A 7 -20.24 -22.57 15.81
N GLU A 8 -20.69 -22.68 17.06
CA GLU A 8 -19.88 -22.36 18.25
C GLU A 8 -18.64 -23.28 18.34
N SER A 9 -18.79 -24.58 18.10
CA SER A 9 -17.66 -25.51 18.10
C SER A 9 -16.64 -25.19 16.99
N LYS A 10 -17.09 -24.80 15.81
CA LYS A 10 -16.19 -24.34 14.73
C LYS A 10 -15.46 -23.06 15.11
N ASN A 11 -16.16 -22.08 15.68
CA ASN A 11 -15.55 -20.82 16.12
C ASN A 11 -14.50 -21.07 17.20
N ILE A 12 -14.77 -21.93 18.19
CA ILE A 12 -13.81 -22.30 19.23
C ILE A 12 -12.59 -22.99 18.62
N LEU A 13 -12.79 -23.92 17.68
CA LEU A 13 -11.67 -24.59 16.99
C LEU A 13 -10.84 -23.63 16.16
N GLU A 14 -11.47 -22.66 15.50
CA GLU A 14 -10.75 -21.62 14.76
C GLU A 14 -9.98 -20.68 15.68
N GLU A 15 -10.55 -20.32 16.83
CA GLU A 15 -9.89 -19.51 17.84
C GLU A 15 -8.68 -20.23 18.45
N VAL A 16 -8.84 -21.50 18.82
CA VAL A 16 -7.74 -22.36 19.31
C VAL A 16 -6.65 -22.51 18.24
N ARG A 17 -7.01 -22.76 16.99
CA ARG A 17 -6.05 -22.81 15.88
C ARG A 17 -5.35 -21.47 15.69
N SER A 18 -6.06 -20.35 15.81
CA SER A 18 -5.49 -19.01 15.72
C SER A 18 -4.44 -18.78 16.80
N VAL A 19 -4.73 -19.15 18.05
CA VAL A 19 -3.78 -19.04 19.17
C VAL A 19 -2.57 -19.95 18.95
N LEU A 20 -2.79 -21.20 18.57
CA LEU A 20 -1.70 -22.14 18.28
C LEU A 20 -0.82 -21.71 17.10
N ASN A 21 -1.40 -21.05 16.10
CA ASN A 21 -0.64 -20.55 14.95
C ASN A 21 0.11 -19.24 15.28
N LEU A 22 -0.41 -18.41 16.19
CA LEU A 22 0.33 -17.27 16.73
C LEU A 22 1.57 -17.70 17.50
N GLU A 23 1.51 -18.82 18.22
CA GLU A 23 2.66 -19.44 18.88
C GLU A 23 3.73 -19.94 17.89
N LYS A 24 3.35 -20.20 16.64
CA LYS A 24 4.27 -20.61 15.56
C LYS A 24 4.84 -19.45 14.76
N GLU A 25 4.38 -18.24 15.02
CA GLU A 25 4.96 -17.03 14.42
C GLU A 25 6.41 -16.88 14.90
N SER A 26 7.31 -16.65 13.98
CA SER A 26 8.72 -16.42 14.24
C SER A 26 9.16 -15.06 13.69
N GLU A 27 10.38 -14.69 14.01
CA GLU A 27 11.00 -13.50 13.47
C GLU A 27 12.27 -13.88 12.70
N TYR A 28 12.38 -13.34 11.48
CA TYR A 28 13.59 -13.45 10.67
C TYR A 28 14.21 -12.06 10.50
N LYS A 29 15.27 -11.77 11.22
CA LYS A 29 16.02 -10.50 11.16
C LYS A 29 15.12 -9.25 11.24
N GLY A 30 14.23 -9.23 12.21
CA GLY A 30 13.28 -8.13 12.43
C GLY A 30 12.09 -8.10 11.46
N MET A 31 11.82 -9.19 10.78
CA MET A 31 10.63 -9.39 9.92
C MET A 31 9.78 -10.51 10.47
N THR A 32 8.47 -10.30 10.55
CA THR A 32 7.54 -11.37 10.93
C THR A 32 7.56 -12.47 9.88
N ALA A 33 7.75 -13.70 10.33
CA ALA A 33 7.90 -14.86 9.46
C ALA A 33 7.22 -16.12 10.02
N GLY A 34 6.94 -17.06 9.17
CA GLY A 34 6.60 -18.40 9.59
C GLY A 34 7.86 -19.20 10.01
N PRO A 35 7.69 -20.25 10.82
CA PRO A 35 8.82 -20.99 11.42
C PRO A 35 9.74 -21.66 10.39
N ASN A 36 9.24 -21.96 9.20
CA ASN A 36 10.00 -22.71 8.19
C ASN A 36 10.66 -21.81 7.13
N VAL A 37 10.63 -20.49 7.30
CA VAL A 37 11.19 -19.54 6.32
C VAL A 37 12.68 -19.81 6.04
N SER A 38 13.45 -20.12 7.06
CA SER A 38 14.91 -20.34 6.90
C SER A 38 15.21 -21.66 6.19
N GLU A 39 14.48 -22.72 6.50
CA GLU A 39 14.76 -24.09 6.04
C GLU A 39 14.11 -24.43 4.70
N SER A 40 12.95 -23.82 4.42
CA SER A 40 12.21 -24.10 3.18
C SER A 40 12.97 -23.67 1.94
N GLU A 41 12.93 -24.48 0.89
CA GLU A 41 13.43 -24.13 -0.44
C GLU A 41 12.55 -23.10 -1.16
N ALA A 42 11.33 -22.89 -0.68
CA ALA A 42 10.38 -21.92 -1.21
C ALA A 42 9.91 -20.96 -0.12
N ILE A 43 9.78 -19.68 -0.45
CA ILE A 43 9.19 -18.69 0.45
C ILE A 43 8.05 -17.92 -0.22
N ILE A 44 7.14 -17.42 0.61
CA ILE A 44 6.04 -16.55 0.21
C ILE A 44 6.26 -15.20 0.88
N ILE A 45 6.46 -14.16 0.08
CA ILE A 45 6.62 -12.79 0.56
C ILE A 45 5.23 -12.14 0.56
N VAL A 46 4.86 -11.55 1.70
CA VAL A 46 3.62 -10.82 1.91
C VAL A 46 3.90 -9.42 2.44
N GLU A 47 2.91 -8.55 2.48
CA GLU A 47 3.07 -7.17 2.91
C GLU A 47 3.27 -7.06 4.43
N GLY A 48 2.35 -7.61 5.20
CA GLY A 48 2.21 -7.36 6.61
C GLY A 48 2.28 -8.60 7.51
N ARG A 49 2.34 -8.32 8.80
CA ARG A 49 2.35 -9.34 9.87
C ARG A 49 1.07 -10.17 9.88
N ASN A 50 -0.08 -9.53 9.64
CA ASN A 50 -1.37 -10.20 9.68
C ASN A 50 -1.53 -11.17 8.50
N ASP A 51 -0.92 -10.88 7.34
CA ASP A 51 -0.88 -11.82 6.22
C ASP A 51 -0.15 -13.11 6.60
N VAL A 52 1.02 -12.97 7.25
CA VAL A 52 1.76 -14.14 7.75
C VAL A 52 0.90 -14.95 8.71
N ARG A 53 0.21 -14.27 9.64
CA ARG A 53 -0.69 -14.94 10.60
C ARG A 53 -1.85 -15.64 9.92
N ASN A 54 -2.45 -15.01 8.90
CA ASN A 54 -3.53 -15.64 8.15
C ASN A 54 -3.05 -16.89 7.40
N LEU A 55 -1.88 -16.84 6.79
CA LEU A 55 -1.28 -17.99 6.11
C LEU A 55 -0.91 -19.11 7.09
N LEU A 56 -0.44 -18.77 8.28
CA LEU A 56 -0.16 -19.75 9.35
C LEU A 56 -1.41 -20.51 9.81
N LYS A 57 -2.60 -19.89 9.83
CA LYS A 57 -3.87 -20.59 10.12
C LYS A 57 -4.12 -21.76 9.17
N TYR A 58 -3.57 -21.67 7.96
CA TYR A 58 -3.72 -22.68 6.90
C TYR A 58 -2.47 -23.56 6.74
N ASP A 59 -1.62 -23.61 7.78
CA ASP A 59 -0.39 -24.40 7.82
C ASP A 59 0.67 -24.01 6.78
N ILE A 60 0.57 -22.79 6.24
CA ILE A 60 1.58 -22.21 5.34
C ILE A 60 2.65 -21.52 6.20
N LYS A 61 3.76 -22.24 6.46
CA LYS A 61 4.78 -21.88 7.45
C LYS A 61 6.02 -21.18 6.88
N ASN A 62 6.06 -20.96 5.58
CA ASN A 62 7.20 -20.38 4.86
C ASN A 62 6.90 -18.96 4.33
N ALA A 63 5.97 -18.24 4.97
CA ALA A 63 5.65 -16.86 4.66
C ALA A 63 6.56 -15.91 5.42
N ILE A 64 6.86 -14.74 4.83
CA ILE A 64 7.64 -13.65 5.43
C ILE A 64 7.08 -12.31 5.01
N ALA A 65 6.93 -11.37 5.97
CA ALA A 65 6.41 -10.03 5.72
C ALA A 65 7.52 -9.05 5.38
N THR A 66 7.25 -8.12 4.45
CA THR A 66 8.16 -6.99 4.15
C THR A 66 8.21 -5.96 5.27
N MET A 67 7.14 -5.86 6.07
CA MET A 67 7.01 -4.96 7.23
C MET A 67 7.02 -3.46 6.89
N GLY A 68 6.35 -3.08 5.83
CA GLY A 68 6.18 -1.66 5.45
C GLY A 68 7.02 -1.25 4.24
N SER A 69 7.28 0.05 4.10
CA SER A 69 8.00 0.61 2.96
C SER A 69 9.48 0.22 2.96
N GLY A 70 9.94 -0.21 1.81
CA GLY A 70 11.32 -0.59 1.57
C GLY A 70 11.60 -2.06 1.86
N ILE A 71 12.29 -2.69 0.91
CA ILE A 71 12.66 -4.11 1.03
C ILE A 71 13.99 -4.21 1.77
N LYS A 72 13.99 -4.87 2.92
CA LYS A 72 15.20 -5.06 3.72
C LYS A 72 16.24 -5.89 2.94
N PRO A 73 17.54 -5.53 3.01
CA PRO A 73 18.60 -6.30 2.37
C PRO A 73 18.62 -7.77 2.78
N GLU A 74 18.24 -8.07 4.02
CA GLU A 74 18.18 -9.43 4.57
C GLU A 74 17.14 -10.29 3.85
N LEU A 75 16.02 -9.69 3.39
CA LEU A 75 15.03 -10.39 2.59
C LEU A 75 15.59 -10.72 1.19
N ALA A 76 16.33 -9.79 0.59
CA ALA A 76 16.97 -10.03 -0.69
C ALA A 76 18.04 -11.14 -0.60
N GLU A 77 18.83 -11.18 0.48
CA GLU A 77 19.79 -12.25 0.72
C GLU A 77 19.07 -13.60 0.94
N LEU A 78 18.00 -13.61 1.71
CA LEU A 78 17.21 -14.82 1.92
C LEU A 78 16.65 -15.33 0.57
N ALA A 79 16.12 -14.46 -0.27
CA ALA A 79 15.55 -14.80 -1.57
C ALA A 79 16.59 -15.47 -2.50
N LYS A 80 17.83 -15.04 -2.47
CA LYS A 80 18.93 -15.64 -3.25
C LYS A 80 19.18 -17.12 -2.90
N SER A 81 18.91 -17.51 -1.67
CA SER A 81 19.11 -18.88 -1.20
C SER A 81 17.94 -19.81 -1.52
N LYS A 82 16.84 -19.29 -2.08
CA LYS A 82 15.61 -20.05 -2.30
C LYS A 82 15.43 -20.43 -3.77
N LYS A 83 14.92 -21.65 -3.99
CA LYS A 83 14.56 -22.12 -5.34
C LYS A 83 13.32 -21.42 -5.90
N THR A 84 12.36 -21.10 -5.00
CA THR A 84 11.12 -20.46 -5.39
C THR A 84 10.80 -19.33 -4.43
N VAL A 85 10.62 -18.13 -4.96
CA VAL A 85 10.20 -16.94 -4.25
C VAL A 85 8.91 -16.43 -4.87
N THR A 86 7.84 -16.44 -4.12
CA THR A 86 6.52 -15.98 -4.58
C THR A 86 6.12 -14.73 -3.79
N ALA A 87 5.85 -13.62 -4.46
CA ALA A 87 5.16 -12.49 -3.85
C ALA A 87 3.65 -12.76 -3.87
N PHE A 88 3.01 -12.75 -2.71
CA PHE A 88 1.55 -12.90 -2.58
C PHE A 88 1.00 -11.65 -1.93
N LEU A 89 0.36 -10.81 -2.72
CA LEU A 89 0.04 -9.42 -2.40
C LEU A 89 -1.45 -9.13 -2.56
N ASP A 90 -1.90 -8.01 -2.00
CA ASP A 90 -3.26 -7.56 -2.07
C ASP A 90 -3.69 -7.24 -3.52
N GLY A 91 -4.98 -7.43 -3.81
CA GLY A 91 -5.54 -7.25 -5.14
C GLY A 91 -5.85 -5.80 -5.51
N ASP A 92 -5.09 -4.85 -4.99
CA ASP A 92 -5.29 -3.41 -5.15
C ASP A 92 -4.07 -2.68 -5.73
N ARG A 93 -4.11 -1.34 -5.75
CA ARG A 93 -2.99 -0.52 -6.22
C ARG A 93 -1.77 -0.60 -5.28
N GLY A 94 -1.99 -0.70 -3.98
CA GLY A 94 -0.92 -0.83 -2.98
C GLY A 94 -0.09 -2.07 -3.22
N GLY A 95 -0.74 -3.24 -3.36
CA GLY A 95 -0.07 -4.50 -3.68
C GLY A 95 0.68 -4.46 -5.02
N LYS A 96 0.16 -3.75 -6.05
CA LYS A 96 0.88 -3.56 -7.31
C LYS A 96 2.15 -2.73 -7.16
N LEU A 97 2.10 -1.64 -6.37
CA LEU A 97 3.26 -0.80 -6.09
C LEU A 97 4.31 -1.56 -5.27
N LEU A 98 3.89 -2.30 -4.26
CA LEU A 98 4.78 -3.15 -3.47
C LEU A 98 5.45 -4.22 -4.34
N LEU A 99 4.73 -4.81 -5.32
CA LEU A 99 5.34 -5.72 -6.29
C LEU A 99 6.50 -5.06 -7.04
N MET A 100 6.36 -3.80 -7.44
CA MET A 100 7.42 -3.07 -8.14
C MET A 100 8.66 -2.89 -7.25
N GLU A 101 8.47 -2.57 -5.97
CA GLU A 101 9.57 -2.46 -5.00
C GLU A 101 10.26 -3.82 -4.78
N ILE A 102 9.49 -4.89 -4.57
CA ILE A 102 10.01 -6.25 -4.40
C ILE A 102 10.80 -6.66 -5.67
N SER A 103 10.23 -6.44 -6.85
CA SER A 103 10.89 -6.78 -8.10
C SER A 103 12.19 -5.99 -8.32
N GLY A 104 12.20 -4.70 -7.97
CA GLY A 104 13.40 -3.87 -8.04
C GLY A 104 14.52 -4.35 -7.11
N SER A 105 14.16 -4.81 -5.91
CA SER A 105 15.13 -5.25 -4.89
C SER A 105 15.61 -6.69 -5.09
N LEU A 106 14.73 -7.61 -5.49
CA LEU A 106 15.03 -9.02 -5.64
C LEU A 106 15.50 -9.40 -7.06
N GLY A 107 15.13 -8.62 -8.07
CA GLY A 107 15.43 -8.91 -9.47
C GLY A 107 14.99 -10.31 -9.87
N ASN A 108 15.89 -11.09 -10.46
CA ASN A 108 15.62 -12.45 -10.95
C ASN A 108 15.36 -13.49 -9.84
N ASN A 109 15.61 -13.14 -8.57
CA ASN A 109 15.30 -14.04 -7.45
C ASN A 109 13.81 -14.07 -7.13
N LEU A 110 13.01 -13.07 -7.55
CA LEU A 110 11.56 -13.15 -7.53
C LEU A 110 11.10 -14.04 -8.69
N THR A 111 10.55 -15.22 -8.36
CA THR A 111 10.20 -16.20 -9.41
C THR A 111 8.74 -16.14 -9.81
N HIS A 112 7.85 -15.92 -8.86
CA HIS A 112 6.39 -15.94 -9.08
C HIS A 112 5.68 -14.81 -8.34
N VAL A 113 4.48 -14.50 -8.82
CA VAL A 113 3.57 -13.54 -8.22
C VAL A 113 2.16 -14.12 -8.17
N ALA A 114 1.49 -13.94 -7.07
CA ALA A 114 0.07 -14.16 -6.87
C ALA A 114 -0.56 -12.92 -6.27
N PHE A 115 -1.80 -12.63 -6.60
CA PHE A 115 -2.59 -11.56 -5.98
C PHE A 115 -3.82 -12.13 -5.30
N ALA A 116 -4.22 -11.50 -4.21
CA ALA A 116 -5.56 -11.63 -3.69
C ALA A 116 -6.59 -11.21 -4.76
N PRO A 117 -7.85 -11.67 -4.71
CA PRO A 117 -8.90 -11.14 -5.57
C PRO A 117 -9.02 -9.62 -5.45
N THR A 118 -9.45 -8.95 -6.52
CA THR A 118 -9.58 -7.49 -6.58
C THR A 118 -10.27 -6.93 -5.34
N SER A 119 -9.69 -5.88 -4.77
CA SER A 119 -10.15 -5.21 -3.55
C SER A 119 -10.24 -6.10 -2.30
N ARG A 120 -9.46 -7.17 -2.26
CA ARG A 120 -9.31 -8.01 -1.07
C ARG A 120 -7.87 -8.01 -0.58
N GLU A 121 -7.72 -8.06 0.73
CA GLU A 121 -6.47 -8.14 1.46
C GLU A 121 -6.14 -9.59 1.82
N VAL A 122 -4.87 -9.95 1.78
CA VAL A 122 -4.41 -11.33 2.06
C VAL A 122 -4.78 -11.75 3.47
N GLU A 123 -4.75 -10.84 4.44
CA GLU A 123 -5.06 -11.11 5.84
C GLU A 123 -6.52 -11.57 6.09
N HIS A 124 -7.43 -11.25 5.16
CA HIS A 124 -8.86 -11.58 5.27
C HIS A 124 -9.30 -12.74 4.36
N LEU A 125 -8.36 -13.39 3.66
CA LEU A 125 -8.70 -14.48 2.75
C LEU A 125 -8.96 -15.80 3.49
N GLU A 126 -9.98 -16.51 3.05
CA GLU A 126 -10.24 -17.88 3.45
C GLU A 126 -9.28 -18.86 2.77
N MET A 127 -9.06 -20.03 3.38
CA MET A 127 -8.17 -21.10 2.89
C MET A 127 -8.37 -21.43 1.41
N LYS A 128 -9.62 -21.57 0.96
CA LYS A 128 -9.95 -21.90 -0.45
C LYS A 128 -9.46 -20.83 -1.41
N VAL A 129 -9.58 -19.56 -1.01
CA VAL A 129 -9.17 -18.41 -1.84
C VAL A 129 -7.65 -18.31 -1.88
N VAL A 130 -6.97 -18.46 -0.73
CA VAL A 130 -5.50 -18.52 -0.63
C VAL A 130 -4.96 -19.65 -1.53
N THR A 131 -5.47 -20.87 -1.38
CA THR A 131 -5.03 -22.01 -2.19
C THR A 131 -5.24 -21.76 -3.68
N LYS A 132 -6.39 -21.22 -4.07
CA LYS A 132 -6.69 -20.89 -5.47
C LYS A 132 -5.70 -19.83 -6.00
N ALA A 133 -5.48 -18.73 -5.26
CA ALA A 133 -4.57 -17.68 -5.68
C ALA A 133 -3.14 -18.18 -5.86
N LEU A 134 -2.63 -18.96 -4.89
CA LEU A 134 -1.29 -19.55 -4.97
C LEU A 134 -1.14 -20.61 -6.06
N SER A 135 -2.21 -21.35 -6.38
CA SER A 135 -2.20 -22.31 -7.50
C SER A 135 -2.19 -21.62 -8.87
N GLN A 136 -2.72 -20.41 -8.95
CA GLN A 136 -2.78 -19.59 -10.16
C GLN A 136 -1.64 -18.57 -10.27
N LYS A 137 -0.60 -18.68 -9.42
CA LYS A 137 0.56 -17.80 -9.51
C LYS A 137 1.18 -17.81 -10.90
N GLU A 138 1.59 -16.65 -11.35
CA GLU A 138 2.25 -16.44 -12.65
C GLU A 138 3.75 -16.18 -12.44
N THR A 139 4.55 -16.33 -13.50
CA THR A 139 5.96 -15.95 -13.44
C THR A 139 6.13 -14.45 -13.23
N ALA A 140 7.08 -14.08 -12.37
CA ALA A 140 7.29 -12.69 -11.98
C ALA A 140 7.53 -11.77 -13.17
N GLY A 141 8.38 -12.15 -14.12
CA GLY A 141 8.68 -11.32 -15.28
C GLY A 141 7.44 -10.96 -16.11
N LYS A 142 6.49 -11.91 -16.29
CA LYS A 142 5.24 -11.66 -17.00
C LYS A 142 4.33 -10.66 -16.25
N VAL A 143 4.19 -10.86 -14.95
CA VAL A 143 3.32 -10.01 -14.12
C VAL A 143 3.89 -8.60 -13.98
N VAL A 144 5.19 -8.49 -13.68
CA VAL A 144 5.88 -7.21 -13.55
C VAL A 144 5.76 -6.38 -14.83
N ALA A 145 6.01 -6.99 -16.00
CA ALA A 145 5.87 -6.29 -17.27
C ALA A 145 4.43 -5.80 -17.55
N ARG A 146 3.42 -6.58 -17.13
CA ARG A 146 2.01 -6.19 -17.22
C ARG A 146 1.71 -5.01 -16.31
N ILE A 147 2.09 -5.10 -15.03
CA ILE A 147 1.83 -4.05 -14.03
C ILE A 147 2.57 -2.76 -14.36
N GLN A 148 3.80 -2.82 -14.87
CA GLN A 148 4.54 -1.63 -15.33
C GLN A 148 3.79 -0.87 -16.42
N LYS A 149 3.16 -1.58 -17.36
CA LYS A 149 2.34 -0.95 -18.40
C LYS A 149 1.07 -0.33 -17.83
N GLU A 150 0.40 -1.01 -16.89
CA GLU A 150 -0.81 -0.52 -16.24
C GLU A 150 -0.51 0.79 -15.47
N ILE A 151 0.56 0.81 -14.66
CA ILE A 151 0.96 2.01 -13.90
C ILE A 151 1.28 3.18 -14.84
N LYS A 152 2.03 2.95 -15.92
CA LYS A 152 2.33 4.00 -16.90
C LYS A 152 1.08 4.57 -17.57
N ILE A 153 0.12 3.72 -17.92
CA ILE A 153 -1.15 4.16 -18.52
C ILE A 153 -1.96 4.99 -17.51
N ASP A 154 -1.96 4.60 -16.24
CA ASP A 154 -2.66 5.34 -15.18
C ASP A 154 -1.98 6.68 -14.90
N ASP A 155 -0.65 6.73 -14.92
CA ASP A 155 0.12 7.98 -14.79
C ASP A 155 -0.11 8.90 -15.99
N ASP A 156 -0.06 8.38 -17.22
CA ASP A 156 -0.37 9.14 -18.45
C ASP A 156 -1.81 9.66 -18.46
N ARG A 157 -2.77 8.87 -17.95
CA ARG A 157 -4.16 9.31 -17.80
C ARG A 157 -4.35 10.34 -16.69
N SER A 158 -3.59 10.25 -15.62
CA SER A 158 -3.59 11.26 -14.55
C SER A 158 -2.94 12.55 -15.01
N VAL A 159 -1.88 12.47 -15.79
CA VAL A 159 -1.23 13.62 -16.46
C VAL A 159 -2.15 14.17 -17.57
N GLY A 160 -2.83 13.32 -18.34
CA GLY A 160 -3.79 13.76 -19.37
C GLY A 160 -5.09 14.36 -18.81
N ARG A 161 -5.52 13.98 -17.59
CA ARG A 161 -6.61 14.68 -16.88
C ARG A 161 -6.17 15.97 -16.21
N GLY A 162 -4.85 16.16 -15.99
CA GLY A 162 -4.27 17.41 -15.55
C GLY A 162 -3.85 18.33 -16.72
N GLN A 163 -3.93 17.84 -17.97
CA GLN A 163 -3.61 18.59 -19.20
C GLN A 163 -4.80 18.70 -20.20
N GLU A 164 -6.05 18.53 -19.79
CA GLU A 164 -6.95 19.58 -20.20
C GLU A 164 -6.40 20.80 -19.50
N ALA A 165 -5.68 21.62 -20.22
CA ALA A 165 -5.44 22.99 -19.83
C ALA A 165 -6.84 23.58 -19.64
N LEU A 166 -7.37 23.47 -18.44
CA LEU A 166 -8.22 24.49 -17.90
C LEU A 166 -7.40 25.72 -18.21
N GLU A 167 -7.81 26.51 -19.20
CA GLU A 167 -7.33 27.87 -19.36
C GLU A 167 -7.37 28.40 -17.96
N THR A 168 -6.19 28.48 -17.33
CA THR A 168 -6.09 28.92 -15.93
C THR A 168 -6.74 30.28 -15.97
N PRO A 169 -7.89 30.49 -15.31
CA PRO A 169 -8.56 31.77 -15.37
C PRO A 169 -7.51 32.83 -15.11
N GLU A 170 -7.56 33.94 -15.80
CA GLU A 170 -6.55 35.01 -15.62
C GLU A 170 -6.37 35.39 -14.15
N GLU A 171 -7.45 35.23 -13.38
CA GLU A 171 -7.49 35.31 -11.92
C GLU A 171 -6.49 34.35 -11.21
N VAL A 172 -6.39 33.07 -11.63
CA VAL A 172 -5.44 32.11 -11.04
C VAL A 172 -3.99 32.45 -11.43
N LYS A 173 -3.77 33.01 -12.61
CA LYS A 173 -2.44 33.52 -13.00
C LYS A 173 -2.04 34.72 -12.15
N ALA A 174 -2.97 35.63 -11.84
CA ALA A 174 -2.75 36.74 -10.95
C ALA A 174 -2.41 36.28 -9.53
N TRP A 175 -3.05 35.19 -9.05
CA TRP A 175 -2.78 34.62 -7.73
C TRP A 175 -1.41 33.95 -7.64
N ALA A 176 -0.89 33.41 -8.75
CA ALA A 176 0.45 32.81 -8.79
C ALA A 176 1.54 33.81 -8.41
N GLY A 177 1.39 35.11 -8.76
CA GLY A 177 2.31 36.17 -8.34
C GLY A 177 2.32 36.41 -6.83
N MET A 178 1.27 36.03 -6.09
CA MET A 178 1.22 36.16 -4.63
C MET A 178 2.08 35.09 -3.90
N LEU A 179 2.49 34.02 -4.59
CA LEU A 179 3.37 32.99 -4.02
C LEU A 179 4.79 33.50 -3.81
N ASP A 180 5.27 34.42 -4.65
CA ASP A 180 6.67 34.87 -4.65
C ASP A 180 7.10 35.61 -3.36
N GLY A 181 6.13 36.10 -2.59
CA GLY A 181 6.37 36.75 -1.29
C GLY A 181 6.17 35.87 -0.06
N LEU A 182 5.67 34.63 -0.23
CA LEU A 182 5.29 33.74 0.89
C LEU A 182 6.46 32.90 1.39
N LYS A 183 6.62 32.84 2.70
CA LYS A 183 7.51 31.87 3.36
C LYS A 183 6.81 30.50 3.47
N ARG A 184 7.61 29.45 3.62
CA ARG A 184 7.09 28.09 3.82
C ARG A 184 6.09 28.04 4.98
N ASN A 185 4.93 27.37 4.76
CA ASN A 185 3.81 27.28 5.68
C ASN A 185 3.06 28.61 5.94
N GLN A 186 3.09 29.53 4.99
CA GLN A 186 2.24 30.70 4.95
C GLN A 186 1.20 30.61 3.84
N ALA A 187 0.07 31.27 4.05
CA ALA A 187 -1.02 31.38 3.10
C ALA A 187 -1.48 32.84 2.95
N VAL A 188 -2.08 33.14 1.82
CA VAL A 188 -2.82 34.38 1.55
C VAL A 188 -4.25 34.01 1.20
N ILE A 189 -5.23 34.64 1.83
CA ILE A 189 -6.64 34.53 1.46
C ILE A 189 -6.88 35.54 0.34
N VAL A 190 -7.41 35.03 -0.79
CA VAL A 190 -7.76 35.89 -1.94
C VAL A 190 -9.24 36.25 -1.82
N HIS A 191 -9.53 37.55 -1.89
CA HIS A 191 -10.89 38.10 -1.81
C HIS A 191 -11.52 38.21 -3.21
N ALA A 192 -12.84 38.37 -3.24
CA ALA A 192 -13.60 38.46 -4.49
C ALA A 192 -13.21 39.66 -5.39
N ASP A 193 -12.56 40.67 -4.85
CA ASP A 193 -12.03 41.80 -5.59
C ASP A 193 -10.62 41.56 -6.17
N GLY A 194 -10.07 40.34 -6.00
CA GLY A 194 -8.73 39.95 -6.45
C GLY A 194 -7.60 40.40 -5.53
N THR A 195 -7.89 41.01 -4.39
CA THR A 195 -6.86 41.40 -3.41
C THR A 195 -6.49 40.23 -2.51
N GLY A 196 -5.23 40.18 -2.05
CA GLY A 196 -4.74 39.19 -1.11
C GLY A 196 -4.65 39.79 0.31
N SER A 197 -4.94 38.93 1.32
CA SER A 197 -4.68 39.27 2.73
C SER A 197 -3.17 39.38 3.01
N ASP A 198 -2.80 39.88 4.16
CA ASP A 198 -1.44 39.72 4.67
C ASP A 198 -1.11 38.21 4.84
N PRO A 199 0.18 37.80 4.70
CA PRO A 199 0.61 36.42 4.87
C PRO A 199 0.25 35.85 6.25
N ILE A 200 -0.50 34.76 6.26
CA ILE A 200 -1.04 34.12 7.45
C ILE A 200 -0.30 32.79 7.69
N GLY A 201 0.16 32.54 8.89
CA GLY A 201 0.76 31.26 9.27
C GLY A 201 -0.28 30.14 9.30
N ALA A 202 0.10 28.90 8.95
CA ALA A 202 -0.79 27.74 8.89
C ALA A 202 -1.64 27.53 10.19
N ARG A 203 -1.10 27.87 11.37
CA ARG A 203 -1.81 27.72 12.65
C ARG A 203 -2.98 28.69 12.84
N SER A 204 -2.95 29.82 12.15
CA SER A 204 -3.98 30.88 12.27
C SER A 204 -4.94 30.89 11.08
N LEU A 205 -4.73 29.98 10.12
CA LEU A 205 -5.45 29.97 8.86
C LEU A 205 -6.95 29.69 9.02
N GLU A 206 -7.30 28.76 9.87
CA GLU A 206 -8.70 28.40 10.16
C GLU A 206 -9.49 29.58 10.73
N ASN A 207 -8.90 30.26 11.70
CA ASN A 207 -9.53 31.45 12.31
C ASN A 207 -9.66 32.60 11.28
N ALA A 208 -8.66 32.78 10.45
CA ALA A 208 -8.67 33.83 9.43
C ALA A 208 -9.71 33.55 8.34
N LEU A 209 -9.86 32.30 7.90
CA LEU A 209 -10.89 31.88 6.94
C LEU A 209 -12.30 32.07 7.51
N ASN A 210 -12.52 31.68 8.77
CA ASN A 210 -13.80 31.86 9.43
C ASN A 210 -14.19 33.33 9.64
N SER A 211 -13.21 34.23 9.69
CA SER A 211 -13.42 35.68 9.87
C SER A 211 -13.50 36.45 8.55
N SER A 212 -13.29 35.78 7.42
CA SER A 212 -13.22 36.43 6.09
C SER A 212 -14.58 36.32 5.39
N GLU A 213 -15.30 37.44 5.28
CA GLU A 213 -16.66 37.48 4.70
C GLU A 213 -16.69 37.30 3.17
N ASN A 214 -15.58 37.48 2.45
CA ASN A 214 -15.52 37.47 0.97
C ASN A 214 -14.33 36.66 0.42
N ALA A 215 -13.95 35.56 1.10
CA ALA A 215 -12.88 34.71 0.62
C ALA A 215 -13.32 33.95 -0.64
N GLN A 216 -12.58 34.11 -1.75
CA GLN A 216 -12.79 33.43 -3.03
C GLN A 216 -11.79 32.29 -3.24
N GLY A 217 -10.60 32.43 -2.69
CA GLY A 217 -9.53 31.47 -2.86
C GLY A 217 -8.46 31.52 -1.78
N LEU A 218 -7.55 30.56 -1.85
CA LEU A 218 -6.41 30.44 -0.95
C LEU A 218 -5.15 30.12 -1.75
N VAL A 219 -4.10 30.89 -1.51
CA VAL A 219 -2.75 30.61 -2.03
C VAL A 219 -1.87 30.17 -0.87
N PHE A 220 -1.30 28.96 -0.94
CA PHE A 220 -0.52 28.38 0.13
C PHE A 220 0.89 27.96 -0.32
N ALA A 221 1.90 28.38 0.41
CA ALA A 221 3.29 28.01 0.18
C ALA A 221 3.71 26.86 1.13
N GLY A 222 3.51 25.61 0.67
CA GLY A 222 3.85 24.41 1.45
C GLY A 222 3.58 23.12 0.68
N LYS A 223 3.95 21.97 1.30
CA LYS A 223 3.46 20.67 0.83
C LYS A 223 2.12 20.40 1.52
N VAL A 224 1.12 20.09 0.71
CA VAL A 224 -0.14 19.51 1.16
C VAL A 224 0.08 18.04 1.42
#